data_00e2e14fd8cc392da1d5ae3104630288
#
_entry.id   00e2e14fd8cc392da1d5ae3104630288
#
_cell.length_a   1.000
_cell.length_b   1.000
_cell.length_c   1.000
_cell.angle_alpha   90.00
_cell.angle_beta   90.00
_cell.angle_gamma   90.00
#
_symmetry.space_group_name_H-M   'P 1'
#
loop_
_entity.id
_entity.type
_entity.pdbx_description
1 polymer ?
#
loop_
_entity_poly.entity_id
_entity_poly.type
_entity_poly.pdbx_seq_one_letter_code
_entity_poly.pdbx_strand_id
1 'polypeptide(L)'
;ESPRRGTNFVTNKVVKAAVRIKLGLQDKLHIGNLTATRDWGHAKDYVYAMWLMLQSENPDDYVCSTGVSHSVKDLCEYIFKSLDLNYLDYIVVDEKHFRPEELENLKGDSTKLRKELMWEPEYTFETMLDEMIEYWLEYYGK
;
A
#
# COMPACT_ATOMS: atom_id res chain seq x y z
N GLU A 1 2.39 5.23 0.07
CA GLU A 1 1.46 4.86 -0.98
C GLU A 1 0.43 5.97 -1.23
N SER A 2 -0.18 6.03 -2.39
CA SER A 2 -1.26 6.94 -2.77
C SER A 2 -1.73 6.59 -4.20
N PRO A 3 -2.81 7.22 -4.72
CA PRO A 3 -3.19 7.11 -6.14
C PRO A 3 -2.07 7.46 -7.13
N ARG A 4 -1.08 8.25 -6.70
CA ARG A 4 0.08 8.66 -7.51
C ARG A 4 1.25 7.67 -7.48
N ARG A 5 1.14 6.58 -6.74
CA ARG A 5 2.17 5.53 -6.73
C ARG A 5 2.36 4.95 -8.12
N GLY A 6 3.59 4.69 -8.53
CA GLY A 6 3.85 4.03 -9.82
C GLY A 6 3.12 2.69 -9.94
N THR A 7 2.55 2.39 -11.10
CA THR A 7 1.73 1.18 -11.33
C THR A 7 2.53 -0.12 -11.37
N ASN A 8 3.84 -0.04 -11.30
CA ASN A 8 4.75 -1.18 -11.15
C ASN A 8 4.92 -1.63 -9.68
N PHE A 9 4.49 -0.82 -8.72
CA PHE A 9 4.51 -1.18 -7.30
C PHE A 9 3.25 -1.96 -6.93
N VAL A 10 3.40 -2.92 -6.02
CA VAL A 10 2.37 -3.92 -5.72
C VAL A 10 1.03 -3.33 -5.33
N THR A 11 1.00 -2.31 -4.48
CA THR A 11 -0.25 -1.66 -4.03
C THR A 11 -1.05 -1.12 -5.20
N ASN A 12 -0.46 -0.23 -5.98
CA ASN A 12 -1.16 0.38 -7.11
C ASN A 12 -1.40 -0.61 -8.27
N LYS A 13 -0.50 -1.59 -8.45
CA LYS A 13 -0.70 -2.68 -9.42
C LYS A 13 -1.96 -3.48 -9.10
N VAL A 14 -2.16 -3.86 -7.83
CA VAL A 14 -3.31 -4.65 -7.38
C VAL A 14 -4.60 -3.83 -7.47
N VAL A 15 -4.61 -2.59 -6.95
CA VAL A 15 -5.80 -1.73 -7.00
C VAL A 15 -6.24 -1.48 -8.43
N LYS A 16 -5.33 -1.07 -9.31
CA LYS A 16 -5.63 -0.82 -10.72
C LYS A 16 -6.17 -2.05 -11.43
N ALA A 17 -5.55 -3.21 -11.20
CA ALA A 17 -6.00 -4.47 -11.82
C ALA A 17 -7.38 -4.89 -11.31
N ALA A 18 -7.64 -4.81 -10.00
CA ALA A 18 -8.93 -5.16 -9.42
C ALA A 18 -10.06 -4.28 -9.95
N VAL A 19 -9.84 -2.97 -10.06
CA VAL A 19 -10.82 -2.06 -10.68
C VAL A 19 -11.07 -2.40 -12.14
N ARG A 20 -10.01 -2.69 -12.92
CA ARG A 20 -10.17 -3.10 -14.33
C ARG A 20 -10.92 -4.43 -14.46
N ILE A 21 -10.68 -5.39 -13.55
CA ILE A 21 -11.42 -6.65 -13.48
C ILE A 21 -12.90 -6.39 -13.17
N LYS A 22 -13.20 -5.56 -12.19
CA LYS A 22 -14.58 -5.17 -11.86
C LYS A 22 -15.33 -4.57 -13.04
N LEU A 23 -14.63 -3.81 -13.88
CA LEU A 23 -15.19 -3.15 -15.07
C LEU A 23 -15.13 -4.03 -16.34
N GLY A 24 -14.69 -5.28 -16.25
CA GLY A 24 -14.59 -6.20 -17.40
C GLY A 24 -13.48 -5.85 -18.39
N LEU A 25 -12.50 -5.04 -17.98
CA LEU A 25 -11.38 -4.59 -18.81
C LEU A 25 -10.13 -5.47 -18.66
N GLN A 26 -10.17 -6.45 -17.77
CA GLN A 26 -9.07 -7.38 -17.49
C GLN A 26 -9.61 -8.64 -16.85
N ASP A 27 -9.06 -9.82 -17.21
CA ASP A 27 -9.57 -11.10 -16.72
C ASP A 27 -8.83 -11.60 -15.47
N LYS A 28 -7.53 -11.43 -15.40
CA LYS A 28 -6.67 -11.97 -14.35
C LYS A 28 -5.58 -10.96 -13.92
N LEU A 29 -5.08 -11.14 -12.70
CA LEU A 29 -3.90 -10.44 -12.19
C LEU A 29 -2.80 -11.47 -11.89
N HIS A 30 -1.68 -11.35 -12.59
CA HIS A 30 -0.47 -12.13 -12.31
C HIS A 30 0.39 -11.40 -11.27
N ILE A 31 0.70 -12.06 -10.17
CA ILE A 31 1.44 -11.52 -9.04
C ILE A 31 2.43 -12.55 -8.52
N GLY A 32 3.47 -12.10 -7.82
CA GLY A 32 4.47 -12.97 -7.20
C GLY A 32 4.05 -13.48 -5.82
N ASN A 33 4.96 -13.33 -4.85
CA ASN A 33 4.78 -13.84 -3.49
C ASN A 33 3.65 -13.10 -2.75
N LEU A 34 2.66 -13.86 -2.28
CA LEU A 34 1.53 -13.35 -1.49
C LEU A 34 1.81 -13.28 0.01
N THR A 35 2.87 -13.95 0.49
CA THR A 35 3.15 -14.07 1.93
C THR A 35 4.04 -12.98 2.48
N ALA A 36 4.78 -12.28 1.61
CA ALA A 36 5.63 -11.16 2.01
C ALA A 36 4.81 -10.07 2.68
N THR A 37 5.31 -9.56 3.83
CA THR A 37 4.65 -8.51 4.58
C THR A 37 5.40 -7.18 4.46
N ARG A 38 4.65 -6.09 4.43
CA ARG A 38 5.16 -4.72 4.30
C ARG A 38 4.40 -3.78 5.22
N ASP A 39 5.09 -2.75 5.65
CA ASP A 39 4.52 -1.61 6.35
C ASP A 39 4.18 -0.54 5.31
N TRP A 40 2.93 -0.52 4.86
CA TRP A 40 2.45 0.47 3.89
C TRP A 40 1.79 1.64 4.59
N GLY A 41 2.25 2.84 4.27
CA GLY A 41 1.67 4.07 4.78
C GLY A 41 1.38 5.07 3.65
N HIS A 42 0.52 6.03 3.94
CA HIS A 42 0.10 7.04 2.98
C HIS A 42 1.16 8.13 2.82
N ALA A 43 1.38 8.59 1.59
CA ALA A 43 2.37 9.61 1.26
C ALA A 43 2.13 10.94 1.98
N LYS A 44 0.87 11.34 2.20
CA LYS A 44 0.54 12.56 2.95
C LYS A 44 1.05 12.52 4.38
N ASP A 45 0.93 11.38 5.06
CA ASP A 45 1.44 11.20 6.42
C ASP A 45 2.96 11.34 6.48
N TYR A 46 3.65 10.79 5.48
CA TYR A 46 5.11 10.86 5.41
C TYR A 46 5.62 12.26 5.07
N VAL A 47 4.93 12.96 4.18
CA VAL A 47 5.25 14.36 3.87
C VAL A 47 5.04 15.25 5.10
N TYR A 48 3.99 15.01 5.88
CA TYR A 48 3.77 15.71 7.15
C TYR A 48 4.87 15.42 8.17
N ALA A 49 5.33 14.16 8.27
CA ALA A 49 6.48 13.82 9.11
C ALA A 49 7.74 14.59 8.69
N MET A 50 8.01 14.69 7.38
CA MET A 50 9.14 15.46 6.85
C MET A 50 9.04 16.94 7.23
N TRP A 51 7.85 17.51 7.15
CA TRP A 51 7.61 18.90 7.60
C TRP A 51 7.89 19.08 9.09
N LEU A 52 7.42 18.15 9.94
CA LEU A 52 7.69 18.19 11.39
C LEU A 52 9.19 18.10 11.69
N MET A 53 9.93 17.24 10.99
CA MET A 53 11.39 17.14 11.14
C MET A 53 12.08 18.47 10.86
N LEU A 54 11.61 19.23 9.89
CA LEU A 54 12.15 20.55 9.54
C LEU A 54 11.78 21.65 10.57
N GLN A 55 10.77 21.43 11.41
CA GLN A 55 10.40 22.36 12.48
C GLN A 55 11.19 22.11 13.77
N SER A 56 11.90 20.99 13.87
CA SER A 56 12.69 20.67 15.05
C SER A 56 13.93 21.57 15.16
N GLU A 57 14.18 22.07 16.36
CA GLU A 57 15.40 22.86 16.66
C GLU A 57 16.68 21.98 16.61
N ASN A 58 16.53 20.68 16.87
CA ASN A 58 17.62 19.72 16.87
C ASN A 58 17.43 18.73 15.73
N PRO A 59 18.18 18.85 14.61
CA PRO A 59 18.13 17.88 13.51
C PRO A 59 18.56 16.50 13.99
N ASP A 60 17.81 15.48 13.58
CA ASP A 60 18.12 14.08 13.90
C ASP A 60 17.54 13.13 12.84
N ASP A 61 17.90 11.86 12.91
CA ASP A 61 17.40 10.80 12.04
C ASP A 61 16.17 10.13 12.64
N TYR A 62 15.14 9.93 11.82
CA TYR A 62 13.88 9.31 12.23
C TYR A 62 13.46 8.21 11.28
N VAL A 63 12.98 7.09 11.82
CA VAL A 63 12.22 6.11 11.06
C VAL A 63 10.77 6.58 10.98
N CYS A 64 10.27 6.74 9.75
CA CYS A 64 8.88 7.09 9.48
C CYS A 64 8.15 5.86 8.92
N SER A 65 7.25 5.31 9.71
CA SER A 65 6.50 4.09 9.39
C SER A 65 5.17 4.05 10.13
N THR A 66 4.23 3.23 9.67
CA THR A 66 2.95 3.05 10.37
C THR A 66 3.09 2.17 11.61
N GLY A 67 4.07 1.26 11.60
CA GLY A 67 4.26 0.26 12.66
C GLY A 67 3.32 -0.95 12.53
N VAL A 68 2.54 -1.03 11.45
CA VAL A 68 1.65 -2.15 11.16
C VAL A 68 2.03 -2.79 9.83
N SER A 69 2.22 -4.11 9.83
CA SER A 69 2.54 -4.86 8.62
C SER A 69 1.32 -5.63 8.12
N HIS A 70 1.16 -5.64 6.81
CA HIS A 70 0.18 -6.46 6.10
C HIS A 70 0.85 -7.30 5.03
N SER A 71 0.32 -8.50 4.78
CA SER A 71 0.80 -9.34 3.69
C SER A 71 0.26 -8.85 2.34
N VAL A 72 0.91 -9.25 1.26
CA VAL A 72 0.37 -9.03 -0.10
C VAL A 72 -0.98 -9.74 -0.26
N LYS A 73 -1.19 -10.87 0.44
CA LYS A 73 -2.49 -11.55 0.49
C LYS A 73 -3.55 -10.64 1.12
N ASP A 74 -3.29 -10.05 2.29
CA ASP A 74 -4.23 -9.14 2.97
C ASP A 74 -4.60 -7.96 2.07
N LEU A 75 -3.60 -7.42 1.36
CA LEU A 75 -3.79 -6.36 0.36
C LEU A 75 -4.77 -6.78 -0.74
N CYS A 76 -4.56 -7.95 -1.33
CA CYS A 76 -5.43 -8.48 -2.37
C CYS A 76 -6.85 -8.76 -1.84
N GLU A 77 -6.94 -9.39 -0.68
CA GLU A 77 -8.22 -9.73 -0.07
C GLU A 77 -9.05 -8.47 0.21
N TYR A 78 -8.46 -7.46 0.82
CA TYR A 78 -9.14 -6.19 1.10
C TYR A 78 -9.63 -5.50 -0.18
N ILE A 79 -8.75 -5.30 -1.15
CA ILE A 79 -9.06 -4.58 -2.39
C ILE A 79 -10.17 -5.28 -3.19
N PHE A 80 -10.07 -6.59 -3.39
CA PHE A 80 -11.07 -7.33 -4.15
C PHE A 80 -12.42 -7.37 -3.43
N LYS A 81 -12.41 -7.56 -2.10
CA LYS A 81 -13.62 -7.54 -1.28
C LYS A 81 -14.32 -6.17 -1.33
N SER A 82 -13.58 -5.07 -1.31
CA SER A 82 -14.14 -3.70 -1.44
C SER A 82 -14.83 -3.47 -2.79
N LEU A 83 -14.55 -4.29 -3.78
CA LEU A 83 -15.16 -4.27 -5.11
C LEU A 83 -16.21 -5.39 -5.32
N ASP A 84 -16.65 -6.09 -4.25
CA ASP A 84 -17.53 -7.25 -4.30
C ASP A 84 -16.98 -8.41 -5.17
N LEU A 85 -15.68 -8.62 -5.14
CA LEU A 85 -14.97 -9.68 -5.85
C LEU A 85 -14.25 -10.61 -4.88
N ASN A 86 -14.10 -11.88 -5.28
CA ASN A 86 -13.23 -12.82 -4.56
C ASN A 86 -11.86 -12.89 -5.26
N TYR A 87 -10.81 -12.46 -4.58
CA TYR A 87 -9.45 -12.42 -5.16
C TYR A 87 -8.96 -13.79 -5.65
N LEU A 88 -9.41 -14.89 -5.05
CA LEU A 88 -9.05 -16.26 -5.44
C LEU A 88 -9.47 -16.60 -6.87
N ASP A 89 -10.51 -15.96 -7.38
CA ASP A 89 -11.01 -16.20 -8.73
C ASP A 89 -10.18 -15.50 -9.82
N TYR A 90 -9.39 -14.49 -9.44
CA TYR A 90 -8.73 -13.58 -10.38
C TYR A 90 -7.21 -13.53 -10.26
N ILE A 91 -6.65 -13.87 -9.09
CA ILE A 91 -5.20 -13.82 -8.89
C ILE A 91 -4.55 -15.12 -9.33
N VAL A 92 -3.50 -14.96 -10.14
CA VAL A 92 -2.60 -16.05 -10.56
C VAL A 92 -1.23 -15.78 -9.99
N VAL A 93 -0.76 -16.69 -9.14
CA VAL A 93 0.61 -16.62 -8.62
C VAL A 93 1.56 -17.11 -9.72
N ASP A 94 2.49 -16.24 -10.12
CA ASP A 94 3.45 -16.53 -11.20
C ASP A 94 4.87 -16.38 -10.67
N GLU A 95 5.65 -17.45 -10.72
CA GLU A 95 7.03 -17.50 -10.23
C GLU A 95 7.95 -16.48 -10.91
N LYS A 96 7.63 -16.05 -12.14
CA LYS A 96 8.37 -14.98 -12.85
C LYS A 96 8.35 -13.65 -12.12
N HIS A 97 7.39 -13.45 -11.22
CA HIS A 97 7.26 -12.25 -10.41
C HIS A 97 7.88 -12.39 -9.02
N PHE A 98 8.46 -13.53 -8.68
CA PHE A 98 9.22 -13.72 -7.45
C PHE A 98 10.56 -12.98 -7.53
N ARG A 99 10.95 -12.36 -6.44
CA ARG A 99 12.26 -11.73 -6.33
C ARG A 99 13.23 -12.73 -5.71
N PRO A 100 14.46 -12.91 -6.26
CA PRO A 100 15.42 -13.88 -5.75
C PRO A 100 15.82 -13.65 -4.28
N GLU A 101 15.81 -12.39 -3.83
CA GLU A 101 16.16 -12.00 -2.46
C GLU A 101 15.04 -11.15 -1.87
N GLU A 102 13.87 -11.76 -1.68
CA GLU A 102 12.75 -11.05 -1.06
C GLU A 102 12.83 -11.14 0.47
N LEU A 103 12.84 -9.98 1.13
CA LEU A 103 12.65 -9.93 2.57
C LEU A 103 11.20 -10.30 2.90
N GLU A 104 11.02 -11.35 3.67
CA GLU A 104 9.68 -11.84 4.01
C GLU A 104 8.89 -10.83 4.83
N ASN A 105 9.56 -10.14 5.74
CA ASN A 105 8.89 -9.21 6.65
C ASN A 105 9.65 -7.88 6.75
N LEU A 106 8.96 -6.80 6.45
CA LEU A 106 9.44 -5.43 6.66
C LEU A 106 8.42 -4.65 7.48
N LYS A 107 8.86 -4.22 8.66
CA LYS A 107 8.07 -3.38 9.57
C LYS A 107 8.97 -2.32 10.17
N GLY A 108 8.56 -1.06 10.13
CA GLY A 108 9.28 0.04 10.77
C GLY A 108 8.87 0.25 12.22
N ASP A 109 9.80 0.80 13.01
CA ASP A 109 9.52 1.30 14.35
C ASP A 109 9.67 2.83 14.36
N SER A 110 8.54 3.53 14.41
CA SER A 110 8.48 5.00 14.43
C SER A 110 8.32 5.57 15.84
N THR A 111 8.62 4.81 16.88
CA THR A 111 8.44 5.22 18.28
C THR A 111 9.16 6.54 18.59
N LYS A 112 10.40 6.72 18.10
CA LYS A 112 11.16 7.97 18.29
C LYS A 112 10.44 9.15 17.65
N LEU A 113 10.03 9.05 16.39
CA LEU A 113 9.32 10.09 15.66
C LEU A 113 8.02 10.49 16.38
N ARG A 114 7.25 9.52 16.84
CA ARG A 114 5.99 9.73 17.55
C ARG A 114 6.19 10.45 18.88
N LYS A 115 7.21 10.04 19.65
CA LYS A 115 7.49 10.64 20.96
C LYS A 115 8.07 12.04 20.88
N GLU A 116 9.01 12.25 19.95
CA GLU A 116 9.77 13.50 19.90
C GLU A 116 9.06 14.59 19.08
N LEU A 117 8.40 14.21 17.99
CA LEU A 117 7.75 15.15 17.07
C LEU A 117 6.23 15.05 17.09
N MET A 118 5.64 14.24 17.98
CA MET A 118 4.19 14.07 18.13
C MET A 118 3.49 13.68 16.81
N TRP A 119 4.19 12.95 15.94
CA TRP A 119 3.65 12.50 14.68
C TRP A 119 2.77 11.26 14.87
N GLU A 120 1.65 11.23 14.19
CA GLU A 120 0.79 10.05 14.06
C GLU A 120 0.26 9.98 12.61
N PRO A 121 0.19 8.79 12.00
CA PRO A 121 -0.44 8.65 10.69
C PRO A 121 -1.97 8.87 10.81
N GLU A 122 -2.54 9.65 9.90
CA GLU A 122 -3.99 9.86 9.80
C GLU A 122 -4.67 8.76 8.99
N TYR A 123 -3.95 8.16 8.04
CA TYR A 123 -4.47 7.10 7.20
C TYR A 123 -4.24 5.73 7.83
N THR A 124 -5.26 4.89 7.80
CA THR A 124 -5.12 3.45 8.03
C THR A 124 -4.79 2.73 6.73
N PHE A 125 -4.48 1.44 6.81
CA PHE A 125 -4.31 0.59 5.64
C PHE A 125 -5.55 0.61 4.74
N GLU A 126 -6.73 0.51 5.35
CA GLU A 126 -8.02 0.49 4.67
C GLU A 126 -8.31 1.83 3.99
N THR A 127 -8.25 2.94 4.73
CA THR A 127 -8.60 4.27 4.18
C THR A 127 -7.65 4.71 3.07
N MET A 128 -6.38 4.31 3.15
CA MET A 128 -5.40 4.52 2.09
C MET A 128 -5.78 3.75 0.82
N LEU A 129 -6.20 2.50 0.95
CA LEU A 129 -6.60 1.68 -0.19
C LEU A 129 -7.94 2.14 -0.78
N ASP A 130 -8.88 2.57 0.06
CA ASP A 130 -10.16 3.12 -0.39
C ASP A 130 -9.96 4.36 -1.28
N GLU A 131 -9.10 5.31 -0.90
CA GLU A 131 -8.73 6.47 -1.74
C GLU A 131 -8.14 6.03 -3.09
N MET A 132 -7.31 4.99 -3.09
CA MET A 132 -6.71 4.46 -4.33
C MET A 132 -7.73 3.76 -5.22
N ILE A 133 -8.67 3.00 -4.64
CA ILE A 133 -9.76 2.33 -5.35
C ILE A 133 -10.68 3.37 -5.99
N GLU A 134 -11.12 4.36 -5.22
CA GLU A 134 -11.99 5.44 -5.70
C GLU A 134 -11.37 6.19 -6.89
N TYR A 135 -10.09 6.54 -6.78
CA TYR A 135 -9.35 7.17 -7.87
C TYR A 135 -9.38 6.36 -9.18
N TRP A 136 -9.15 5.04 -9.12
CA TRP A 136 -9.13 4.22 -10.33
C TRP A 136 -10.55 3.94 -10.87
N LEU A 137 -11.56 3.87 -9.99
CA LEU A 137 -12.98 3.79 -10.42
C LEU A 137 -13.38 5.05 -11.18
N GLU A 138 -13.02 6.23 -10.69
CA GLU A 138 -13.28 7.50 -11.39
C GLU A 138 -12.50 7.60 -12.71
N TYR A 139 -11.25 7.14 -12.72
CA TYR A 139 -10.40 7.19 -13.90
C TYR A 139 -10.94 6.35 -15.06
N TYR A 140 -11.43 5.15 -14.77
CA TYR A 140 -11.96 4.22 -15.78
C TYR A 140 -13.48 4.34 -15.99
N GLY A 141 -14.22 4.97 -15.09
CA GLY A 141 -15.65 5.19 -15.18
C GLY A 141 -16.06 6.36 -16.09
N LYS A 142 -15.08 7.07 -16.63
CA LYS A 142 -15.27 8.14 -17.63
C LYS A 142 -15.15 7.51 -19.04
#